data_bc63af90697cf3038a90c7cfe7fdd381
#
_entry.id   bc63af90697cf3038a90c7cfe7fdd381
#
_cell.length_a   1.000
_cell.length_b   1.000
_cell.length_c   1.000
_cell.angle_alpha   90.00
_cell.angle_beta   90.00
_cell.angle_gamma   90.00
#
_symmetry.space_group_name_H-M   'P 1'
#
loop_
_entity.id
_entity.type
_entity.pdbx_description
1 polymer ?
#
loop_
_entity_poly.entity_id
_entity_poly.type
_entity_poly.pdbx_seq_one_letter_code
_entity_poly.pdbx_strand_id
1 'polypeptide(L)'
;DFARALFGVWAAGAVAVPLPPPVRFASLDIHLRRIALAMRQSQVRVVLSDATLGRLIGPELGGPGGEFEVLDVARTAAATAHHLEVSDQEPGLVQYTSGTSAHPKGVVLSHANLLANVTAIGKALGVTEAEVSCSWLPLFHDMGLIGMLLTPALHGAQTLLLPPEDFLRDPGRWLRLINRHRATA
;
A
#
# COMPACT_ATOMS: atom_id res chain seq x y z
N ASP A 1 9.92 -0.54 -0.22
CA ASP A 1 9.49 -1.90 -0.56
C ASP A 1 7.99 -1.99 -0.87
N PHE A 2 7.08 -1.32 -0.11
CA PHE A 2 5.64 -1.36 -0.35
C PHE A 2 5.25 -0.94 -1.79
N ALA A 3 5.73 0.20 -2.28
CA ALA A 3 5.43 0.67 -3.64
C ALA A 3 5.85 -0.36 -4.70
N ARG A 4 7.05 -0.92 -4.58
CA ARG A 4 7.53 -1.97 -5.49
C ARG A 4 6.64 -3.22 -5.44
N ALA A 5 6.24 -3.64 -4.24
CA ALA A 5 5.34 -4.78 -4.06
C ALA A 5 3.98 -4.51 -4.72
N LEU A 6 3.40 -3.32 -4.54
CA LEU A 6 2.13 -2.93 -5.15
C LEU A 6 2.18 -3.01 -6.68
N PHE A 7 3.16 -2.36 -7.30
CA PHE A 7 3.32 -2.40 -8.75
C PHE A 7 3.66 -3.80 -9.26
N GLY A 8 4.41 -4.60 -8.48
CA GLY A 8 4.69 -6.00 -8.80
C GLY A 8 3.42 -6.87 -8.78
N VAL A 9 2.51 -6.66 -7.84
CA VAL A 9 1.21 -7.34 -7.78
C VAL A 9 0.40 -7.04 -9.04
N TRP A 10 0.33 -5.78 -9.45
CA TRP A 10 -0.38 -5.39 -10.67
C TRP A 10 0.29 -5.91 -11.95
N ALA A 11 1.61 -5.88 -12.02
CA ALA A 11 2.34 -6.46 -13.16
C ALA A 11 2.12 -7.98 -13.30
N ALA A 12 1.83 -8.67 -12.20
CA ALA A 12 1.45 -10.09 -12.18
C ALA A 12 -0.06 -10.32 -12.46
N GLY A 13 -0.84 -9.28 -12.80
CA GLY A 13 -2.27 -9.38 -13.04
C GLY A 13 -3.08 -9.71 -11.78
N ALA A 14 -2.57 -9.41 -10.60
CA ALA A 14 -3.23 -9.72 -9.33
C ALA A 14 -3.85 -8.48 -8.68
N VAL A 15 -4.81 -8.70 -7.77
CA VAL A 15 -5.48 -7.65 -7.00
C VAL A 15 -4.69 -7.36 -5.73
N ALA A 16 -4.36 -6.10 -5.50
CA ALA A 16 -3.66 -5.68 -4.30
C ALA A 16 -4.64 -5.44 -3.13
N VAL A 17 -4.23 -5.88 -1.93
CA VAL A 17 -4.98 -5.67 -0.68
C VAL A 17 -4.04 -5.04 0.35
N PRO A 18 -3.87 -3.71 0.35
CA PRO A 18 -3.05 -3.02 1.34
C PRO A 18 -3.64 -3.16 2.74
N LEU A 19 -2.85 -3.70 3.67
CA LEU A 19 -3.26 -3.88 5.05
C LEU A 19 -2.30 -3.17 6.00
N PRO A 20 -2.79 -2.61 7.12
CA PRO A 20 -1.94 -1.96 8.09
C PRO A 20 -1.00 -2.96 8.76
N PRO A 21 0.28 -2.63 8.94
CA PRO A 21 1.18 -3.45 9.74
C PRO A 21 0.70 -3.47 11.21
N PRO A 22 1.05 -4.51 11.99
CA PRO A 22 0.73 -4.54 13.40
C PRO A 22 1.45 -3.40 14.13
N VAL A 23 0.67 -2.48 14.71
CA VAL A 23 1.19 -1.36 15.49
C VAL A 23 1.25 -1.72 16.97
N ARG A 24 2.32 -1.31 17.65
CA ARG A 24 2.61 -1.67 19.05
C ARG A 24 1.60 -1.13 20.10
N PHE A 25 0.64 -0.28 19.69
CA PHE A 25 -0.28 0.40 20.60
C PHE A 25 -1.65 -0.26 20.77
N ALA A 26 -1.97 -1.29 19.98
CA ALA A 26 -3.18 -2.08 20.15
C ALA A 26 -2.81 -3.50 20.56
N SER A 27 -3.75 -4.23 21.20
CA SER A 27 -3.52 -5.65 21.45
C SER A 27 -3.26 -6.34 20.10
N LEU A 28 -2.08 -6.93 19.95
CA LEU A 28 -1.61 -7.60 18.73
C LEU A 28 -2.66 -8.59 18.22
N ASP A 29 -3.26 -9.37 19.12
CA ASP A 29 -4.29 -10.37 18.79
C ASP A 29 -5.50 -9.79 18.07
N ILE A 30 -6.02 -8.65 18.58
CA ILE A 30 -7.20 -8.00 17.94
C ILE A 30 -6.82 -7.52 16.55
N HIS A 31 -5.64 -6.96 16.40
CA HIS A 31 -5.15 -6.46 15.11
C HIS A 31 -4.96 -7.60 14.11
N LEU A 32 -4.30 -8.69 14.52
CA LEU A 32 -4.07 -9.87 13.67
C LEU A 32 -5.40 -10.54 13.27
N ARG A 33 -6.37 -10.64 14.17
CA ARG A 33 -7.73 -11.15 13.84
C ARG A 33 -8.42 -10.30 12.78
N ARG A 34 -8.30 -8.97 12.85
CA ARG A 34 -8.87 -8.06 11.82
C ARG A 34 -8.18 -8.22 10.47
N ILE A 35 -6.85 -8.34 10.46
CA ILE A 35 -6.07 -8.61 9.25
C ILE A 35 -6.50 -9.96 8.65
N ALA A 36 -6.53 -11.03 9.45
CA ALA A 36 -6.94 -12.35 9.00
C ALA A 36 -8.36 -12.36 8.42
N LEU A 37 -9.30 -11.63 9.05
CA LEU A 37 -10.66 -11.49 8.54
C LEU A 37 -10.69 -10.77 7.18
N ALA A 38 -9.95 -9.66 7.05
CA ALA A 38 -9.85 -8.93 5.79
C ALA A 38 -9.24 -9.80 4.68
N MET A 39 -8.19 -10.55 4.99
CA MET A 39 -7.55 -11.46 4.05
C MET A 39 -8.49 -12.58 3.58
N ARG A 40 -9.25 -13.20 4.49
CA ARG A 40 -10.25 -14.21 4.14
C ARG A 40 -11.38 -13.63 3.29
N GLN A 41 -11.90 -12.46 3.65
CA GLN A 41 -12.94 -11.79 2.86
C GLN A 41 -12.48 -11.45 1.44
N SER A 42 -11.21 -11.09 1.28
CA SER A 42 -10.60 -10.79 -0.03
C SER A 42 -10.01 -12.01 -0.72
N GLN A 43 -10.16 -13.21 -0.16
CA GLN A 43 -9.61 -14.46 -0.70
C GLN A 43 -8.11 -14.35 -1.02
N VAL A 44 -7.37 -13.66 -0.15
CA VAL A 44 -5.92 -13.50 -0.30
C VAL A 44 -5.26 -14.87 -0.27
N ARG A 45 -4.32 -15.10 -1.18
CA ARG A 45 -3.50 -16.34 -1.25
C ARG A 45 -2.05 -16.09 -0.88
N VAL A 46 -1.54 -14.91 -1.20
CA VAL A 46 -0.15 -14.54 -1.01
C VAL A 46 -0.06 -13.26 -0.20
N VAL A 47 0.77 -13.27 0.83
CA VAL A 47 1.09 -12.11 1.64
C VAL A 47 2.52 -11.67 1.34
N LEU A 48 2.68 -10.45 0.89
CA LEU A 48 4.00 -9.83 0.70
C LEU A 48 4.37 -9.02 1.94
N SER A 49 5.46 -9.36 2.58
CA SER A 49 5.95 -8.65 3.76
C SER A 49 7.48 -8.63 3.79
N ASP A 50 8.08 -7.86 4.69
CA ASP A 50 9.49 -8.05 5.02
C ASP A 50 9.69 -9.31 5.89
N ALA A 51 10.91 -9.82 5.91
CA ALA A 51 11.23 -11.08 6.61
C ALA A 51 10.94 -11.03 8.11
N THR A 52 11.01 -9.85 8.75
CA THR A 52 10.76 -9.69 10.19
C THR A 52 9.28 -9.78 10.48
N LEU A 53 8.49 -9.02 9.75
CA LEU A 53 7.03 -9.03 9.86
C LEU A 53 6.46 -10.39 9.46
N GLY A 54 6.96 -10.99 8.37
CA GLY A 54 6.54 -12.32 7.92
C GLY A 54 6.72 -13.41 8.99
N ARG A 55 7.83 -13.38 9.73
CA ARG A 55 8.03 -14.30 10.86
C ARG A 55 7.09 -14.06 12.03
N LEU A 56 6.71 -12.80 12.27
CA LEU A 56 5.79 -12.44 13.34
C LEU A 56 4.35 -12.84 13.05
N ILE A 57 3.89 -12.60 11.82
CA ILE A 57 2.49 -12.80 11.43
C ILE A 57 2.21 -14.18 10.84
N GLY A 58 3.22 -14.84 10.26
CA GLY A 58 3.06 -16.12 9.58
C GLY A 58 2.41 -17.20 10.45
N PRO A 59 2.88 -17.47 11.68
CA PRO A 59 2.27 -18.45 12.56
C PRO A 59 0.82 -18.12 12.94
N GLU A 60 0.51 -16.84 13.13
CA GLU A 60 -0.82 -16.37 13.54
C GLU A 60 -1.82 -16.33 12.38
N LEU A 61 -1.33 -16.14 11.15
CA LEU A 61 -2.18 -16.06 9.95
C LEU A 61 -2.38 -17.40 9.25
N GLY A 62 -1.70 -18.46 9.64
CA GLY A 62 -1.94 -19.75 9.02
C GLY A 62 -0.86 -20.82 9.21
N GLY A 63 0.34 -20.48 9.70
CA GLY A 63 1.42 -21.44 9.93
C GLY A 63 1.89 -22.21 8.68
N PRO A 64 2.79 -23.19 8.83
CA PRO A 64 3.18 -24.08 7.72
C PRO A 64 1.98 -24.93 7.28
N GLY A 65 1.52 -24.75 6.04
CA GLY A 65 0.30 -25.37 5.52
C GLY A 65 -0.98 -24.55 5.71
N GLY A 66 -0.85 -23.27 6.13
CA GLY A 66 -1.97 -22.36 6.33
C GLY A 66 -2.65 -21.89 5.01
N GLU A 67 -3.71 -21.09 5.20
CA GLU A 67 -4.54 -20.58 4.08
C GLU A 67 -3.75 -19.60 3.16
N PHE A 68 -2.58 -19.08 3.61
CA PHE A 68 -1.83 -18.03 2.94
C PHE A 68 -0.34 -18.39 2.82
N GLU A 69 0.24 -18.10 1.66
CA GLU A 69 1.68 -18.13 1.48
C GLU A 69 2.28 -16.78 1.86
N VAL A 70 3.35 -16.76 2.67
CA VAL A 70 4.05 -15.52 3.05
C VAL A 70 5.36 -15.41 2.29
N LEU A 71 5.49 -14.41 1.44
CA LEU A 71 6.70 -14.14 0.66
C LEU A 71 7.43 -12.90 1.15
N ASP A 72 8.74 -12.99 1.25
CA ASP A 72 9.61 -11.86 1.57
C ASP A 72 9.79 -10.98 0.33
N VAL A 73 9.32 -9.73 0.41
CA VAL A 73 9.42 -8.74 -0.68
C VAL A 73 10.86 -8.55 -1.16
N ALA A 74 11.85 -8.63 -0.27
CA ALA A 74 13.26 -8.50 -0.66
C ALA A 74 13.72 -9.63 -1.59
N ARG A 75 13.14 -10.81 -1.47
CA ARG A 75 13.48 -11.99 -2.29
C ARG A 75 12.76 -12.03 -3.63
N THR A 76 11.67 -11.29 -3.78
CA THR A 76 10.90 -11.23 -5.04
C THR A 76 11.52 -10.28 -6.08
N ALA A 77 12.50 -9.48 -5.69
CA ALA A 77 13.10 -8.45 -6.54
C ALA A 77 13.89 -8.98 -7.77
N ALA A 78 14.16 -10.26 -7.84
CA ALA A 78 14.95 -10.89 -8.93
C ALA A 78 14.11 -11.58 -10.01
N ALA A 79 12.79 -11.57 -9.90
CA ALA A 79 11.92 -12.21 -10.89
C ALA A 79 11.80 -11.36 -12.16
N THR A 80 11.93 -12.01 -13.33
CA THR A 80 11.66 -11.37 -14.61
C THR A 80 10.17 -11.04 -14.67
N ALA A 81 9.83 -9.77 -14.79
CA ALA A 81 8.43 -9.35 -14.89
C ALA A 81 7.88 -9.78 -16.26
N HIS A 82 6.89 -10.67 -16.24
CA HIS A 82 6.01 -10.87 -17.38
C HIS A 82 4.84 -9.93 -17.21
N HIS A 83 4.72 -8.91 -18.06
CA HIS A 83 3.56 -8.04 -18.08
C HIS A 83 2.37 -8.82 -18.64
N LEU A 84 1.36 -9.01 -17.81
CA LEU A 84 0.08 -9.53 -18.26
C LEU A 84 -0.79 -8.34 -18.69
N GLU A 85 -1.45 -8.48 -19.84
CA GLU A 85 -2.50 -7.54 -20.22
C GLU A 85 -3.72 -7.77 -19.33
N VAL A 86 -4.07 -6.75 -18.56
CA VAL A 86 -5.22 -6.75 -17.65
C VAL A 86 -6.19 -5.69 -18.13
N SER A 87 -7.48 -6.03 -18.18
CA SER A 87 -8.53 -5.05 -18.51
C SER A 87 -8.60 -3.97 -17.42
N ASP A 88 -8.82 -2.74 -17.83
CA ASP A 88 -9.01 -1.62 -16.90
C ASP A 88 -10.28 -1.76 -16.05
N GLN A 89 -11.25 -2.59 -16.49
CA GLN A 89 -12.47 -2.90 -15.74
C GLN A 89 -12.26 -3.98 -14.67
N GLU A 90 -11.13 -4.69 -14.71
CA GLU A 90 -10.84 -5.70 -13.68
C GLU A 90 -10.46 -5.04 -12.34
N PRO A 91 -10.76 -5.70 -11.20
CA PRO A 91 -10.33 -5.24 -9.90
C PRO A 91 -8.80 -5.12 -9.83
N GLY A 92 -8.30 -3.97 -9.41
CA GLY A 92 -6.88 -3.75 -9.15
C GLY A 92 -6.55 -3.61 -7.66
N LEU A 93 -7.54 -3.17 -6.86
CA LEU A 93 -7.32 -2.86 -5.45
C LEU A 93 -8.54 -3.20 -4.60
N VAL A 94 -8.32 -3.77 -3.42
CA VAL A 94 -9.32 -3.81 -2.35
C VAL A 94 -8.83 -2.95 -1.20
N GLN A 95 -9.46 -1.79 -1.03
CA GLN A 95 -9.12 -0.84 0.03
C GLN A 95 -10.03 -1.03 1.24
N TYR A 96 -9.46 -1.43 2.37
CA TYR A 96 -10.22 -1.51 3.61
C TYR A 96 -10.37 -0.15 4.27
N THR A 97 -11.60 0.20 4.64
CA THR A 97 -11.89 1.45 5.34
C THR A 97 -11.83 1.26 6.85
N SER A 98 -11.44 2.31 7.57
CA SER A 98 -11.37 2.35 9.04
C SER A 98 -12.75 2.41 9.73
N GLY A 99 -13.80 1.90 9.08
CA GLY A 99 -15.17 1.97 9.57
C GLY A 99 -15.31 1.56 11.03
N THR A 100 -16.21 2.23 11.74
CA THR A 100 -16.54 2.02 13.18
C THR A 100 -17.18 0.66 13.45
N SER A 101 -17.51 -0.12 12.42
CA SER A 101 -18.10 -1.44 12.54
C SER A 101 -17.07 -2.50 12.93
N ALA A 102 -17.50 -3.50 13.72
CA ALA A 102 -16.67 -4.63 14.13
C ALA A 102 -16.13 -5.45 12.93
N HIS A 103 -16.73 -5.30 11.76
CA HIS A 103 -16.33 -5.99 10.53
C HIS A 103 -15.67 -5.00 9.56
N PRO A 104 -14.44 -5.27 9.12
CA PRO A 104 -13.78 -4.45 8.10
C PRO A 104 -14.57 -4.50 6.79
N LYS A 105 -14.72 -3.35 6.14
CA LYS A 105 -15.38 -3.22 4.83
C LYS A 105 -14.33 -2.97 3.77
N GLY A 106 -14.18 -3.91 2.83
CA GLY A 106 -13.32 -3.77 1.66
C GLY A 106 -14.08 -3.10 0.51
N VAL A 107 -13.52 -2.03 -0.02
CA VAL A 107 -14.01 -1.37 -1.24
C VAL A 107 -13.21 -1.91 -2.40
N VAL A 108 -13.87 -2.54 -3.36
CA VAL A 108 -13.24 -3.05 -4.57
C VAL A 108 -13.16 -1.94 -5.61
N LEU A 109 -11.96 -1.67 -6.08
CA LEU A 109 -11.66 -0.65 -7.09
C LEU A 109 -11.06 -1.30 -8.33
N SER A 110 -11.63 -1.01 -9.50
CA SER A 110 -11.03 -1.40 -10.77
C SER A 110 -9.83 -0.51 -11.11
N HIS A 111 -9.01 -0.94 -12.06
CA HIS A 111 -7.94 -0.10 -12.60
C HIS A 111 -8.51 1.20 -13.19
N ALA A 112 -9.66 1.15 -13.87
CA ALA A 112 -10.34 2.35 -14.38
C ALA A 112 -10.75 3.31 -13.26
N ASN A 113 -11.27 2.81 -12.12
CA ASN A 113 -11.61 3.65 -10.97
C ASN A 113 -10.37 4.39 -10.44
N LEU A 114 -9.26 3.65 -10.27
CA LEU A 114 -8.00 4.24 -9.80
C LEU A 114 -7.50 5.30 -10.77
N LEU A 115 -7.41 4.98 -12.07
CA LEU A 115 -6.95 5.91 -13.10
C LEU A 115 -7.81 7.16 -13.18
N ALA A 116 -9.14 7.03 -13.15
CA ALA A 116 -10.05 8.18 -13.15
C ALA A 116 -9.83 9.07 -11.94
N ASN A 117 -9.67 8.48 -10.75
CA ASN A 117 -9.49 9.23 -9.51
C ASN A 117 -8.14 9.96 -9.47
N VAL A 118 -7.01 9.26 -9.77
CA VAL A 118 -5.68 9.90 -9.76
C VAL A 118 -5.55 10.98 -10.84
N THR A 119 -6.19 10.79 -12.01
CA THR A 119 -6.26 11.80 -13.06
C THR A 119 -7.03 13.05 -12.59
N ALA A 120 -8.18 12.84 -11.92
CA ALA A 120 -8.98 13.94 -11.40
C ALA A 120 -8.23 14.73 -10.31
N ILE A 121 -7.57 14.02 -9.39
CA ILE A 121 -6.75 14.63 -8.32
C ILE A 121 -5.60 15.44 -8.95
N GLY A 122 -4.84 14.82 -9.85
CA GLY A 122 -3.70 15.48 -10.50
C GLY A 122 -4.11 16.73 -11.27
N LYS A 123 -5.23 16.67 -11.99
CA LYS A 123 -5.79 17.84 -12.70
C LYS A 123 -6.24 18.94 -11.73
N ALA A 124 -6.91 18.57 -10.62
CA ALA A 124 -7.41 19.53 -9.64
C ALA A 124 -6.27 20.25 -8.89
N LEU A 125 -5.16 19.54 -8.65
CA LEU A 125 -3.98 20.07 -7.97
C LEU A 125 -2.92 20.64 -8.92
N GLY A 126 -3.09 20.46 -10.23
CA GLY A 126 -2.11 20.90 -11.23
C GLY A 126 -0.79 20.12 -11.17
N VAL A 127 -0.84 18.83 -10.82
CA VAL A 127 0.36 17.99 -10.68
C VAL A 127 1.03 17.81 -12.04
N THR A 128 2.33 18.08 -12.10
CA THR A 128 3.17 17.91 -13.28
C THR A 128 4.42 17.08 -12.92
N GLU A 129 5.18 16.67 -13.93
CA GLU A 129 6.45 15.95 -13.74
C GLU A 129 7.53 16.78 -12.99
N ALA A 130 7.37 18.12 -12.92
CA ALA A 130 8.27 18.98 -12.18
C ALA A 130 8.02 18.97 -10.66
N GLU A 131 6.87 18.42 -10.22
CA GLU A 131 6.50 18.39 -8.82
C GLU A 131 7.33 17.37 -8.03
N VAL A 132 7.63 17.73 -6.79
CA VAL A 132 8.27 16.85 -5.80
C VAL A 132 7.36 16.75 -4.58
N SER A 133 6.68 15.63 -4.46
CA SER A 133 5.79 15.34 -3.34
C SER A 133 6.58 14.76 -2.16
N CYS A 134 6.22 15.11 -0.92
CA CYS A 134 6.84 14.58 0.29
C CYS A 134 5.79 14.17 1.33
N SER A 135 5.59 12.88 1.51
CA SER A 135 4.53 12.34 2.36
C SER A 135 5.05 11.41 3.44
N TRP A 136 4.44 11.50 4.61
CA TRP A 136 4.56 10.54 5.72
C TRP A 136 3.28 9.73 5.93
N LEU A 137 2.26 9.92 5.09
CA LEU A 137 0.99 9.23 5.21
C LEU A 137 1.16 7.72 4.98
N PRO A 138 0.45 6.88 5.77
CA PRO A 138 0.50 5.43 5.60
C PRO A 138 -0.01 5.01 4.22
N LEU A 139 0.76 4.17 3.53
CA LEU A 139 0.40 3.69 2.18
C LEU A 139 -0.70 2.62 2.16
N PHE A 140 -1.13 2.13 3.31
CA PHE A 140 -2.32 1.29 3.42
C PHE A 140 -3.62 2.11 3.55
N HIS A 141 -3.52 3.44 3.64
CA HIS A 141 -4.64 4.38 3.69
C HIS A 141 -4.82 5.05 2.33
N ASP A 142 -6.06 5.34 1.94
CA ASP A 142 -6.41 5.91 0.63
C ASP A 142 -5.67 7.21 0.32
N MET A 143 -5.59 8.15 1.27
CA MET A 143 -4.88 9.42 1.07
C MET A 143 -3.39 9.22 0.80
N GLY A 144 -2.73 8.32 1.56
CA GLY A 144 -1.31 8.00 1.35
C GLY A 144 -1.09 7.24 0.05
N LEU A 145 -1.94 6.24 -0.23
CA LEU A 145 -1.82 5.41 -1.40
C LEU A 145 -2.20 6.15 -2.69
N ILE A 146 -3.42 6.66 -2.76
CA ILE A 146 -3.97 7.23 -3.99
C ILE A 146 -3.43 8.65 -4.17
N GLY A 147 -3.53 9.49 -3.14
CA GLY A 147 -3.11 10.89 -3.24
C GLY A 147 -1.60 11.08 -3.35
N MET A 148 -0.82 10.39 -2.50
CA MET A 148 0.60 10.69 -2.33
C MET A 148 1.55 9.70 -3.00
N LEU A 149 1.07 8.54 -3.47
CA LEU A 149 1.89 7.60 -4.24
C LEU A 149 1.41 7.50 -5.68
N LEU A 150 0.14 7.12 -5.92
CA LEU A 150 -0.34 6.82 -7.26
C LEU A 150 -0.54 8.09 -8.11
N THR A 151 -1.05 9.18 -7.52
CA THR A 151 -1.24 10.43 -8.26
C THR A 151 0.08 11.00 -8.77
N PRO A 152 1.12 11.21 -7.95
CA PRO A 152 2.41 11.65 -8.47
C PRO A 152 3.01 10.67 -9.48
N ALA A 153 2.94 9.37 -9.22
CA ALA A 153 3.50 8.34 -10.10
C ALA A 153 2.87 8.39 -11.52
N LEU A 154 1.54 8.56 -11.61
CA LEU A 154 0.85 8.67 -12.91
C LEU A 154 1.29 9.91 -13.68
N HIS A 155 1.58 11.01 -12.99
CA HIS A 155 1.95 12.29 -13.60
C HIS A 155 3.47 12.47 -13.78
N GLY A 156 4.27 11.40 -13.52
CA GLY A 156 5.73 11.46 -13.66
C GLY A 156 6.43 12.29 -12.59
N ALA A 157 5.71 12.73 -11.55
CA ALA A 157 6.25 13.51 -10.46
C ALA A 157 7.09 12.66 -9.49
N GLN A 158 8.06 13.29 -8.84
CA GLN A 158 8.86 12.61 -7.82
C GLN A 158 8.08 12.50 -6.50
N THR A 159 8.21 11.36 -5.81
CA THR A 159 7.64 11.19 -4.47
C THR A 159 8.72 10.80 -3.47
N LEU A 160 8.80 11.55 -2.38
CA LEU A 160 9.60 11.25 -1.20
C LEU A 160 8.69 10.65 -0.13
N LEU A 161 8.96 9.42 0.25
CA LEU A 161 8.18 8.72 1.27
C LEU A 161 8.96 8.65 2.58
N LEU A 162 8.37 9.19 3.65
CA LEU A 162 8.87 9.07 5.01
C LEU A 162 8.00 8.05 5.77
N PRO A 163 8.57 7.03 6.42
CA PRO A 163 7.78 6.12 7.25
C PRO A 163 7.00 6.90 8.32
N PRO A 164 5.71 6.55 8.57
CA PRO A 164 4.90 7.20 9.59
C PRO A 164 5.56 7.18 10.98
N GLU A 165 6.26 6.11 11.32
CA GLU A 165 6.97 5.96 12.59
C GLU A 165 8.11 6.98 12.74
N ASP A 166 8.78 7.29 11.65
CA ASP A 166 9.85 8.29 11.65
C ASP A 166 9.30 9.70 11.83
N PHE A 167 8.15 9.99 11.21
CA PHE A 167 7.44 11.25 11.42
C PHE A 167 6.96 11.38 12.87
N LEU A 168 6.34 10.34 13.45
CA LEU A 168 5.88 10.36 14.84
C LEU A 168 7.03 10.53 15.84
N ARG A 169 8.23 9.99 15.52
CA ARG A 169 9.42 10.12 16.36
C ARG A 169 10.05 11.52 16.27
N ASP A 170 10.07 12.09 15.09
CA ASP A 170 10.65 13.40 14.80
C ASP A 170 9.92 14.10 13.63
N PRO A 171 8.82 14.84 13.90
CA PRO A 171 8.07 15.55 12.85
C PRO A 171 8.93 16.55 12.07
N GLY A 172 9.98 17.12 12.70
CA GLY A 172 10.92 18.02 12.06
C GLY A 172 11.68 17.38 10.89
N ARG A 173 11.79 16.04 10.88
CA ARG A 173 12.43 15.31 9.78
C ARG A 173 11.69 15.51 8.46
N TRP A 174 10.37 15.53 8.49
CA TRP A 174 9.54 15.81 7.31
C TRP A 174 9.82 17.22 6.75
N LEU A 175 9.85 18.24 7.59
CA LEU A 175 10.17 19.61 7.17
C LEU A 175 11.58 19.72 6.60
N ARG A 176 12.55 19.01 7.19
CA ARG A 176 13.92 18.97 6.66
C ARG A 176 13.99 18.28 5.29
N LEU A 177 13.20 17.22 5.04
CA LEU A 177 13.11 16.57 3.73
C LEU A 177 12.51 17.52 2.70
N ILE A 178 11.41 18.21 3.02
CA ILE A 178 10.78 19.22 2.15
C ILE A 178 11.83 20.26 1.75
N ASN A 179 12.51 20.85 2.73
CA ASN A 179 13.52 21.89 2.46
C ASN A 179 14.70 21.36 1.64
N ARG A 180 15.23 20.19 2.00
CA ARG A 180 16.39 19.57 1.33
C ARG A 180 16.13 19.24 -0.13
N HIS A 181 14.97 18.72 -0.42
CA HIS A 181 14.58 18.27 -1.76
C HIS A 181 13.72 19.29 -2.51
N ARG A 182 13.46 20.45 -1.90
CA ARG A 182 12.58 21.50 -2.45
C ARG A 182 11.23 20.95 -2.85
N ALA A 183 10.65 20.11 -1.97
CA ALA A 183 9.34 19.52 -2.23
C ALA A 183 8.29 20.62 -2.37
N THR A 184 7.38 20.44 -3.34
CA THR A 184 6.36 21.41 -3.76
C THR A 184 4.97 21.04 -3.25
N ALA A 185 4.79 19.74 -2.84
CA ALA A 185 3.54 19.21 -2.33
C ALA A 185 3.76 18.12 -1.25
#